data_d7232d1b98b756cbfcafaf34550471d5
#
_entry.id   d7232d1b98b756cbfcafaf34550471d5
#
_cell.length_a   1.000
_cell.length_b   1.000
_cell.length_c   1.000
_cell.angle_alpha   90.00
_cell.angle_beta   90.00
_cell.angle_gamma   90.00
#
_symmetry.space_group_name_H-M   'P 1'
#
loop_
_entity.id
_entity.type
_entity.pdbx_description
1 polymer ?
#
loop_
_entity_poly.entity_id
_entity_poly.type
_entity_poly.pdbx_seq_one_letter_code
_entity_poly.pdbx_strand_id
1 'polypeptide(L)'
;MKIIYLHQYFKFPNEYGGTRSFDLATGFVNLGNHVEIIASTSDKKYKTQNRWMKVNRNGLKIHYIYLPYSNHMTYFTRSIVFFKFFWFGIFKLLSLKADIVIASSTPLTIGIPALIKKFLHKTPYIFEVRDVWPEAAISIGAINNK
;
A
#
# COMPACT_ATOMS: atom_id res chain seq x y z
N MET A 1 18.55 -4.63 -6.62
CA MET A 1 17.63 -5.36 -5.74
C MET A 1 16.21 -5.30 -6.27
N LYS A 2 15.35 -6.26 -5.92
CA LYS A 2 13.91 -6.21 -6.21
C LYS A 2 13.15 -5.82 -4.95
N ILE A 3 12.57 -4.62 -4.97
CA ILE A 3 11.83 -4.02 -3.86
C ILE A 3 10.34 -4.13 -4.15
N ILE A 4 9.54 -4.66 -3.21
CA ILE A 4 8.09 -4.55 -3.27
C ILE A 4 7.64 -3.51 -2.26
N TYR A 5 6.95 -2.48 -2.75
CA TYR A 5 6.37 -1.42 -1.95
C TYR A 5 4.87 -1.67 -1.79
N LEU A 6 4.43 -2.05 -0.60
CA LEU A 6 3.03 -2.31 -0.27
C LEU A 6 2.43 -1.04 0.35
N HIS A 7 1.63 -0.31 -0.42
CA HIS A 7 0.95 0.91 0.02
C HIS A 7 -0.42 1.03 -0.63
N GLN A 8 -1.48 0.92 0.17
CA GLN A 8 -2.86 0.89 -0.34
C GLN A 8 -3.22 2.13 -1.16
N TYR A 9 -2.85 3.31 -0.71
CA TYR A 9 -3.25 4.61 -1.29
C TYR A 9 -2.13 5.27 -2.09
N PHE A 10 -1.35 4.47 -2.82
CA PHE A 10 -0.31 5.00 -3.70
C PHE A 10 -0.89 5.99 -4.72
N LYS A 11 -0.23 7.14 -4.88
CA LYS A 11 -0.61 8.22 -5.79
C LYS A 11 0.58 8.72 -6.59
N PHE A 12 0.31 9.13 -7.83
CA PHE A 12 1.24 9.89 -8.64
C PHE A 12 1.16 11.39 -8.33
N PRO A 13 2.19 12.21 -8.66
CA PRO A 13 2.20 13.65 -8.40
C PRO A 13 1.06 14.44 -9.03
N ASN A 14 0.47 13.92 -10.12
CA ASN A 14 -0.68 14.53 -10.81
C ASN A 14 -2.03 14.03 -10.28
N GLU A 15 -2.05 13.28 -9.21
CA GLU A 15 -3.25 12.76 -8.55
C GLU A 15 -3.44 13.43 -7.19
N TYR A 16 -4.69 13.48 -6.72
CA TYR A 16 -4.99 14.03 -5.40
C TYR A 16 -4.51 13.09 -4.30
N GLY A 17 -3.68 13.59 -3.39
CA GLY A 17 -3.15 12.83 -2.25
C GLY A 17 -1.65 13.01 -2.03
N GLY A 18 -1.11 12.30 -1.04
CA GLY A 18 0.31 12.35 -0.72
C GLY A 18 1.16 11.54 -1.70
N THR A 19 2.26 12.13 -2.18
CA THR A 19 3.17 11.56 -3.19
C THR A 19 4.41 10.90 -2.60
N ARG A 20 4.60 10.94 -1.28
CA ARG A 20 5.81 10.44 -0.60
C ARG A 20 6.23 9.04 -1.06
N SER A 21 5.28 8.12 -1.21
CA SER A 21 5.61 6.76 -1.66
C SER A 21 6.07 6.72 -3.12
N PHE A 22 5.58 7.65 -3.96
CA PHE A 22 6.07 7.82 -5.32
C PHE A 22 7.51 8.33 -5.32
N ASP A 23 7.80 9.35 -4.52
CA ASP A 23 9.13 9.98 -4.45
C ASP A 23 10.18 8.97 -3.95
N LEU A 24 9.86 8.22 -2.89
CA LEU A 24 10.72 7.14 -2.37
C LEU A 24 10.91 6.02 -3.39
N ALA A 25 9.83 5.54 -4.02
CA ALA A 25 9.90 4.47 -5.01
C ALA A 25 10.71 4.88 -6.24
N THR A 26 10.55 6.12 -6.70
CA THR A 26 11.33 6.68 -7.82
C THR A 26 12.79 6.84 -7.43
N GLY A 27 13.07 7.28 -6.20
CA GLY A 27 14.43 7.33 -5.67
C GLY A 27 15.12 5.95 -5.70
N PHE A 28 14.43 4.89 -5.32
CA PHE A 28 14.96 3.52 -5.42
C PHE A 28 15.22 3.09 -6.87
N VAL A 29 14.32 3.46 -7.80
CA VAL A 29 14.54 3.18 -9.24
C VAL A 29 15.79 3.90 -9.75
N ASN A 30 15.98 5.16 -9.39
CA ASN A 30 17.15 5.96 -9.78
C ASN A 30 18.46 5.38 -9.21
N LEU A 31 18.40 4.66 -8.11
CA LEU A 31 19.51 3.89 -7.54
C LEU A 31 19.69 2.50 -8.20
N GLY A 32 19.04 2.23 -9.33
CA GLY A 32 19.19 0.99 -10.09
C GLY A 32 18.39 -0.20 -9.54
N ASN A 33 17.40 0.02 -8.67
CA ASN A 33 16.57 -1.05 -8.15
C ASN A 33 15.32 -1.28 -9.00
N HIS A 34 14.83 -2.51 -9.02
CA HIS A 34 13.52 -2.86 -9.57
C HIS A 34 12.43 -2.68 -8.52
N VAL A 35 11.50 -1.76 -8.74
CA VAL A 35 10.44 -1.46 -7.77
C VAL A 35 9.08 -1.91 -8.32
N GLU A 36 8.41 -2.78 -7.59
CA GLU A 36 7.01 -3.15 -7.83
C GLU A 36 6.14 -2.64 -6.68
N ILE A 37 5.04 -1.99 -7.02
CA ILE A 37 4.10 -1.42 -6.04
C ILE A 37 2.81 -2.23 -6.04
N ILE A 38 2.29 -2.55 -4.86
CA ILE A 38 0.96 -3.14 -4.67
C ILE A 38 0.06 -2.07 -4.05
N ALA A 39 -0.97 -1.67 -4.78
CA ALA A 39 -1.86 -0.60 -4.37
C ALA A 39 -3.33 -0.85 -4.76
N SER A 40 -4.25 -0.08 -4.16
CA SER A 40 -5.63 -0.01 -4.63
C SER A 40 -5.89 1.30 -5.38
N THR A 41 -6.95 1.29 -6.17
CA THR A 41 -7.43 2.48 -6.86
C THR A 41 -8.95 2.51 -6.95
N SER A 42 -9.54 3.70 -6.89
CA SER A 42 -10.97 3.93 -7.15
C SER A 42 -11.24 4.33 -8.59
N ASP A 43 -10.21 4.54 -9.41
CA ASP A 43 -10.35 4.96 -10.80
C ASP A 43 -10.80 3.77 -11.66
N LYS A 44 -11.99 3.91 -12.25
CA LYS A 44 -12.63 2.88 -13.07
C LYS A 44 -11.81 2.45 -14.29
N LYS A 45 -10.89 3.30 -14.79
CA LYS A 45 -10.01 2.96 -15.93
C LYS A 45 -9.09 1.78 -15.61
N TYR A 46 -8.80 1.52 -14.33
CA TYR A 46 -7.99 0.39 -13.88
C TYR A 46 -8.82 -0.83 -13.48
N LYS A 47 -10.15 -0.79 -13.69
CA LYS A 47 -11.02 -1.95 -13.50
C LYS A 47 -10.79 -2.94 -14.63
N THR A 48 -10.48 -4.19 -14.30
CA THR A 48 -10.22 -5.26 -15.26
C THR A 48 -10.99 -6.53 -14.85
N GLN A 49 -11.20 -7.44 -15.80
CA GLN A 49 -11.75 -8.77 -15.50
C GLN A 49 -10.81 -9.58 -14.61
N ASN A 50 -9.50 -9.42 -14.80
CA ASN A 50 -8.49 -9.91 -13.87
C ASN A 50 -8.44 -9.00 -12.66
N ARG A 51 -8.41 -9.57 -11.45
CA ARG A 51 -8.40 -8.81 -10.19
C ARG A 51 -7.33 -7.72 -10.13
N TRP A 52 -6.17 -7.92 -10.77
CA TRP A 52 -5.02 -7.03 -10.73
C TRP A 52 -4.70 -6.46 -12.11
N MET A 53 -4.71 -5.15 -12.22
CA MET A 53 -4.19 -4.42 -13.39
C MET A 53 -2.72 -4.11 -13.18
N LYS A 54 -1.89 -4.40 -14.17
CA LYS A 54 -0.47 -4.04 -14.16
C LYS A 54 -0.27 -2.76 -14.96
N VAL A 55 0.41 -1.79 -14.38
CA VAL A 55 0.75 -0.51 -15.00
C VAL A 55 2.25 -0.30 -14.86
N ASN A 56 2.92 0.03 -15.97
CA ASN A 56 4.32 0.44 -15.96
C ASN A 56 4.38 1.95 -16.22
N ARG A 57 4.91 2.70 -15.28
CA ARG A 57 5.03 4.16 -15.39
C ARG A 57 6.20 4.65 -14.56
N ASN A 58 7.02 5.55 -15.11
CA ASN A 58 8.20 6.16 -14.46
C ASN A 58 9.18 5.11 -13.89
N GLY A 59 9.41 4.00 -14.61
CA GLY A 59 10.27 2.91 -14.14
C GLY A 59 9.66 2.04 -13.03
N LEU A 60 8.48 2.40 -12.54
CA LEU A 60 7.73 1.66 -11.51
C LEU A 60 6.76 0.68 -12.18
N LYS A 61 6.65 -0.50 -11.61
CA LYS A 61 5.63 -1.49 -11.98
C LYS A 61 4.58 -1.57 -10.89
N ILE A 62 3.37 -1.12 -11.20
CA ILE A 62 2.30 -1.02 -10.22
C ILE A 62 1.26 -2.12 -10.46
N HIS A 63 0.88 -2.82 -9.41
CA HIS A 63 -0.21 -3.77 -9.38
C HIS A 63 -1.40 -3.12 -8.68
N TYR A 64 -2.34 -2.61 -9.47
CA TYR A 64 -3.58 -2.03 -8.95
C TYR A 64 -4.69 -3.06 -8.81
N ILE A 65 -5.34 -3.06 -7.64
CA ILE A 65 -6.66 -3.66 -7.48
C ILE A 65 -7.70 -2.55 -7.46
N TYR A 66 -8.75 -2.69 -8.28
CA TYR A 66 -9.87 -1.75 -8.26
C TYR A 66 -10.73 -2.01 -7.02
N LEU A 67 -10.72 -1.04 -6.11
CA LEU A 67 -11.54 -1.03 -4.90
C LEU A 67 -12.16 0.38 -4.78
N PRO A 68 -13.46 0.53 -5.03
CA PRO A 68 -14.12 1.82 -4.89
C PRO A 68 -14.03 2.28 -3.44
N TYR A 69 -13.52 3.49 -3.24
CA TYR A 69 -13.40 4.14 -1.95
C TYR A 69 -13.85 5.59 -2.05
N SER A 70 -14.64 6.05 -1.08
CA SER A 70 -15.08 7.44 -0.96
C SER A 70 -15.13 7.84 0.52
N ASN A 71 -14.86 9.11 0.79
CA ASN A 71 -14.96 9.66 2.15
C ASN A 71 -16.40 9.69 2.67
N HIS A 72 -17.39 9.60 1.77
CA HIS A 72 -18.82 9.54 2.11
C HIS A 72 -19.32 8.13 2.47
N MET A 73 -18.47 7.11 2.34
CA MET A 73 -18.83 5.74 2.73
C MET A 73 -18.93 5.61 4.25
N THR A 74 -19.86 4.74 4.71
CA THR A 74 -19.98 4.37 6.12
C THR A 74 -18.71 3.67 6.61
N TYR A 75 -18.47 3.70 7.93
CA TYR A 75 -17.32 3.01 8.54
C TYR A 75 -17.30 1.54 8.19
N PHE A 76 -18.44 0.86 8.18
CA PHE A 76 -18.56 -0.54 7.83
C PHE A 76 -18.09 -0.82 6.39
N THR A 77 -18.57 -0.03 5.43
CA THR A 77 -18.15 -0.17 4.01
C THR A 77 -16.66 0.08 3.83
N ARG A 78 -16.08 1.06 4.54
CA ARG A 78 -14.63 1.33 4.53
C ARG A 78 -13.85 0.13 5.07
N SER A 79 -14.31 -0.46 6.18
CA SER A 79 -13.68 -1.64 6.76
C SER A 79 -13.66 -2.82 5.78
N ILE A 80 -14.75 -3.03 5.02
CA ILE A 80 -14.81 -4.06 3.97
C ILE A 80 -13.77 -3.79 2.87
N VAL A 81 -13.60 -2.54 2.45
CA VAL A 81 -12.58 -2.17 1.43
C VAL A 81 -11.16 -2.45 1.95
N PHE A 82 -10.88 -2.11 3.22
CA PHE A 82 -9.60 -2.42 3.85
C PHE A 82 -9.36 -3.93 3.93
N PHE A 83 -10.36 -4.70 4.38
CA PHE A 83 -10.27 -6.16 4.46
C PHE A 83 -10.04 -6.81 3.08
N LYS A 84 -10.71 -6.31 2.04
CA LYS A 84 -10.49 -6.78 0.66
C LYS A 84 -9.06 -6.50 0.21
N PHE A 85 -8.56 -5.28 0.42
CA PHE A 85 -7.18 -4.96 0.07
C PHE A 85 -6.18 -5.81 0.84
N PHE A 86 -6.37 -5.94 2.16
CA PHE A 86 -5.53 -6.75 3.04
C PHE A 86 -5.45 -8.19 2.55
N TRP A 87 -6.58 -8.83 2.32
CA TRP A 87 -6.64 -10.23 1.91
C TRP A 87 -6.01 -10.46 0.54
N PHE A 88 -6.43 -9.70 -0.45
CA PHE A 88 -5.88 -9.82 -1.79
C PHE A 88 -4.42 -9.37 -1.87
N GLY A 89 -4.02 -8.41 -1.06
CA GLY A 89 -2.65 -7.93 -0.92
C GLY A 89 -1.71 -9.01 -0.41
N ILE A 90 -2.12 -9.83 0.56
CA ILE A 90 -1.34 -10.98 1.03
C ILE A 90 -1.02 -11.91 -0.14
N PHE A 91 -2.03 -12.42 -0.85
CA PHE A 91 -1.81 -13.35 -1.95
C PHE A 91 -0.96 -12.74 -3.06
N LYS A 92 -1.20 -11.47 -3.37
CA LYS A 92 -0.40 -10.77 -4.38
C LYS A 92 1.05 -10.64 -3.95
N LEU A 93 1.30 -10.23 -2.71
CA LEU A 93 2.63 -10.09 -2.15
C LEU A 93 3.37 -11.44 -2.11
N LEU A 94 2.69 -12.52 -1.72
CA LEU A 94 3.27 -13.86 -1.70
C LEU A 94 3.60 -14.39 -3.09
N SER A 95 2.82 -14.03 -4.12
CA SER A 95 3.07 -14.45 -5.51
C SER A 95 4.25 -13.75 -6.18
N LEU A 96 4.78 -12.68 -5.60
CA LEU A 96 5.89 -11.91 -6.15
C LEU A 96 7.20 -12.25 -5.44
N LYS A 97 8.28 -12.43 -6.20
CA LYS A 97 9.64 -12.51 -5.64
C LYS A 97 10.10 -11.12 -5.21
N ALA A 98 10.73 -11.00 -4.07
CA ALA A 98 11.30 -9.76 -3.55
C ALA A 98 12.55 -10.04 -2.73
N ASP A 99 13.51 -9.11 -2.80
CA ASP A 99 14.67 -9.11 -1.91
C ASP A 99 14.32 -8.40 -0.59
N ILE A 100 13.42 -7.40 -0.65
CA ILE A 100 12.89 -6.67 0.51
C ILE A 100 11.47 -6.20 0.24
N VAL A 101 10.66 -6.10 1.30
CA VAL A 101 9.32 -5.51 1.28
C VAL A 101 9.32 -4.23 2.10
N ILE A 102 8.74 -3.16 1.57
CA ILE A 102 8.42 -1.94 2.32
C ILE A 102 6.90 -1.87 2.45
N ALA A 103 6.40 -1.94 3.68
CA ALA A 103 4.99 -1.81 3.98
C ALA A 103 4.73 -0.46 4.62
N SER A 104 3.96 0.41 3.94
CA SER A 104 3.67 1.77 4.40
C SER A 104 2.24 1.88 4.91
N SER A 105 2.05 2.27 6.17
CA SER A 105 0.72 2.61 6.70
C SER A 105 0.16 3.82 5.92
N THR A 106 -1.10 4.03 5.74
CA THR A 106 -2.32 3.57 6.37
C THR A 106 -2.99 2.47 5.52
N PRO A 107 -3.67 1.48 6.05
CA PRO A 107 -3.88 1.20 7.47
C PRO A 107 -2.69 0.47 8.13
N LEU A 108 -2.60 0.47 9.48
CA LEU A 108 -1.51 -0.19 10.21
C LEU A 108 -1.45 -1.70 9.95
N THR A 109 -2.58 -2.32 9.64
CA THR A 109 -2.69 -3.76 9.31
C THR A 109 -1.89 -4.16 8.07
N ILE A 110 -1.40 -3.19 7.28
CA ILE A 110 -0.58 -3.45 6.10
C ILE A 110 0.78 -4.10 6.43
N GLY A 111 1.24 -3.96 7.67
CA GLY A 111 2.44 -4.66 8.16
C GLY A 111 2.28 -6.17 8.25
N ILE A 112 1.05 -6.67 8.43
CA ILE A 112 0.78 -8.11 8.59
C ILE A 112 1.11 -8.91 7.32
N PRO A 113 0.71 -8.51 6.10
CA PRO A 113 1.17 -9.15 4.86
C PRO A 113 2.69 -9.26 4.74
N ALA A 114 3.42 -8.19 5.10
CA ALA A 114 4.88 -8.19 5.06
C ALA A 114 5.47 -9.16 6.08
N LEU A 115 4.90 -9.23 7.29
CA LEU A 115 5.28 -10.18 8.33
C LEU A 115 5.05 -11.63 7.86
N ILE A 116 3.89 -11.93 7.27
CA ILE A 116 3.59 -13.26 6.70
C ILE A 116 4.63 -13.63 5.63
N LYS A 117 4.98 -12.70 4.72
CA LYS A 117 6.00 -12.96 3.71
C LYS A 117 7.37 -13.21 4.32
N LYS A 118 7.75 -12.50 5.38
CA LYS A 118 8.97 -12.77 6.14
C LYS A 118 9.00 -14.20 6.68
N PHE A 119 7.91 -14.66 7.29
CA PHE A 119 7.86 -16.01 7.85
C PHE A 119 7.91 -17.09 6.77
N LEU A 120 7.14 -16.94 5.67
CA LEU A 120 7.03 -17.97 4.64
C LEU A 120 8.21 -17.99 3.66
N HIS A 121 8.78 -16.83 3.33
CA HIS A 121 9.82 -16.71 2.30
C HIS A 121 11.14 -16.16 2.84
N LYS A 122 11.25 -15.90 4.15
CA LYS A 122 12.41 -15.28 4.80
C LYS A 122 12.80 -13.91 4.19
N THR A 123 11.86 -13.25 3.52
CA THR A 123 12.09 -11.94 2.91
C THR A 123 12.09 -10.86 4.00
N PRO A 124 13.16 -10.06 4.15
CA PRO A 124 13.20 -8.96 5.10
C PRO A 124 12.14 -7.90 4.75
N TYR A 125 11.67 -7.16 5.74
CA TYR A 125 10.73 -6.06 5.50
C TYR A 125 11.02 -4.87 6.38
N ILE A 126 10.62 -3.69 5.87
CA ILE A 126 10.57 -2.42 6.58
C ILE A 126 9.09 -2.08 6.76
N PHE A 127 8.69 -1.76 7.99
CA PHE A 127 7.36 -1.25 8.26
C PHE A 127 7.44 0.27 8.52
N GLU A 128 6.93 1.05 7.58
CA GLU A 128 6.86 2.50 7.67
C GLU A 128 5.56 2.90 8.35
N VAL A 129 5.64 3.36 9.60
CA VAL A 129 4.51 3.92 10.34
C VAL A 129 4.45 5.42 10.06
N ARG A 130 3.42 5.87 9.34
CA ARG A 130 3.25 7.27 8.93
C ARG A 130 2.43 8.07 9.93
N ASP A 131 1.49 7.41 10.59
CA ASP A 131 0.61 8.02 11.58
C ASP A 131 0.79 7.29 12.90
N VAL A 132 1.26 8.01 13.92
CA VAL A 132 1.45 7.46 15.27
C VAL A 132 0.08 7.49 15.96
N TRP A 133 -0.66 6.42 15.77
CA TRP A 133 -1.96 6.21 16.40
C TRP A 133 -1.78 5.41 17.70
N PRO A 134 -2.41 5.76 18.85
CA PRO A 134 -3.43 6.81 19.05
C PRO A 134 -2.85 8.20 19.42
N GLU A 135 -1.53 8.34 19.61
CA GLU A 135 -0.89 9.55 20.12
C GLU A 135 -1.21 10.80 19.28
N ALA A 136 -1.22 10.65 17.95
CA ALA A 136 -1.59 11.74 17.05
C ALA A 136 -3.02 12.23 17.29
N ALA A 137 -3.97 11.33 17.55
CA ALA A 137 -5.36 11.66 17.82
C ALA A 137 -5.55 12.28 19.21
N ILE A 138 -4.74 11.87 20.19
CA ILE A 138 -4.73 12.46 21.55
C ILE A 138 -4.16 13.86 21.50
N SER A 139 -3.05 14.08 20.80
CA SER A 139 -2.36 15.39 20.73
C SER A 139 -3.20 16.49 20.09
N ILE A 140 -4.10 16.14 19.15
CA ILE A 140 -5.04 17.09 18.54
C ILE A 140 -6.40 17.16 19.26
N GLY A 141 -6.54 16.47 20.40
CA GLY A 141 -7.77 16.49 21.20
C GLY A 141 -8.94 15.70 20.60
N ALA A 142 -8.70 14.89 19.55
CA ALA A 142 -9.74 14.07 18.92
C ALA A 142 -10.15 12.86 19.78
N ILE A 143 -9.29 12.46 20.71
CA ILE A 143 -9.57 11.42 21.72
C ILE A 143 -9.17 12.00 23.08
N ASN A 144 -10.13 12.10 24.00
CA ASN A 144 -9.87 12.42 25.38
C ASN A 144 -9.48 11.13 26.12
N ASN A 145 -8.24 11.08 26.62
CA ASN A 145 -7.82 10.05 27.53
C ASN A 145 -8.47 10.35 28.90
N LYS A 146 -9.55 9.70 29.23
CA LYS A 146 -10.09 9.65 30.61
C LYS A 146 -9.58 8.40 31.27
#